data_524824b850e09d03a2e15f2b394ddebc
#
_entry.id   524824b850e09d03a2e15f2b394ddebc
#
_cell.length_a   1.000
_cell.length_b   1.000
_cell.length_c   1.000
_cell.angle_alpha   90.00
_cell.angle_beta   90.00
_cell.angle_gamma   90.00
#
_symmetry.space_group_name_H-M   'P 1'
#
loop_
_entity.id
_entity.type
_entity.pdbx_description
1 polymer ?
#
loop_
_entity_poly.entity_id
_entity_poly.type
_entity_poly.pdbx_seq_one_letter_code
_entity_poly.pdbx_strand_id
1 'polypeptide(L)'
;TGAPRFEADVAVRDGRIVRISRDDLDPAQAERVIDATGLVVAPGFIDAHAHLDPLLDLPGAESHVRQGVTTALGGPDGGGPWPLGSYLDSAQALGVGMNVAFLAGHNTIRREVMGTQDRAPTDDELTLMRGMVAQAMGEGAWGLSTGLRYVPGTYSNVDEVVALAEVASDSGGIYTSHLREEGLDLLAGVSELMEISRRADIRAILTHHKVVGFPMWGSSETTMAMVDSARAAGSDVLVDQYPYTATYTGISILLPPWALAGGDTAFARRIDTPALRDSIKAATV
;
A
#
# COMPACT_ATOMS: atom_id res chain seq x y z
N THR A 1 0.53 -3.06 21.80
CA THR A 1 -0.40 -3.73 22.74
C THR A 1 -1.43 -2.76 23.34
N GLY A 2 -1.26 -1.43 23.24
CA GLY A 2 -2.13 -0.43 23.86
C GLY A 2 -2.07 -0.36 25.40
N ALA A 3 -1.29 -1.23 26.04
CA ALA A 3 -1.10 -1.17 27.49
C ALA A 3 -0.14 -0.06 27.90
N PRO A 4 -0.33 0.59 29.06
CA PRO A 4 0.63 1.56 29.59
C PRO A 4 2.01 0.92 29.79
N ARG A 5 3.06 1.69 29.57
CA ARG A 5 4.43 1.27 29.88
C ARG A 5 4.61 1.03 31.38
N PHE A 6 5.50 0.11 31.71
CA PHE A 6 5.93 -0.16 33.08
C PHE A 6 7.41 -0.54 33.09
N GLU A 7 8.09 -0.39 34.20
CA GLU A 7 9.48 -0.78 34.39
C GLU A 7 9.56 -2.31 34.61
N ALA A 8 10.46 -2.96 33.89
CA ALA A 8 10.68 -4.40 34.00
C ALA A 8 11.96 -4.82 33.28
N ASP A 9 12.52 -5.95 33.73
CA ASP A 9 13.51 -6.70 32.98
C ASP A 9 12.84 -7.67 32.02
N VAL A 10 13.47 -7.91 30.87
CA VAL A 10 12.98 -8.83 29.83
C VAL A 10 14.04 -9.91 29.56
N ALA A 11 13.69 -11.17 29.81
CA ALA A 11 14.55 -12.29 29.44
C ALA A 11 14.09 -12.91 28.12
N VAL A 12 15.06 -13.15 27.23
CA VAL A 12 14.84 -13.77 25.92
C VAL A 12 15.66 -15.05 25.84
N ARG A 13 15.07 -16.13 25.33
CA ARG A 13 15.75 -17.41 25.05
C ARG A 13 15.20 -17.96 23.73
N ASP A 14 16.10 -18.41 22.86
CA ASP A 14 15.74 -19.02 21.56
C ASP A 14 14.78 -18.13 20.74
N GLY A 15 15.04 -16.81 20.68
CA GLY A 15 14.24 -15.83 19.96
C GLY A 15 12.85 -15.54 20.56
N ARG A 16 12.58 -16.01 21.80
CA ARG A 16 11.29 -15.81 22.47
C ARG A 16 11.45 -15.10 23.81
N ILE A 17 10.53 -14.20 24.14
CA ILE A 17 10.42 -13.62 25.48
C ILE A 17 9.93 -14.74 26.40
N VAL A 18 10.78 -15.13 27.34
CA VAL A 18 10.47 -16.20 28.30
C VAL A 18 10.06 -15.65 29.67
N ARG A 19 10.42 -14.41 29.96
CA ARG A 19 10.03 -13.73 31.21
C ARG A 19 10.01 -12.20 31.03
N ILE A 20 9.04 -11.56 31.65
CA ILE A 20 8.99 -10.12 31.90
C ILE A 20 8.81 -10.00 33.43
N SER A 21 9.73 -9.33 34.12
CA SER A 21 9.74 -9.24 35.58
C SER A 21 9.85 -7.79 36.03
N ARG A 22 9.07 -7.42 37.02
CA ARG A 22 9.21 -6.12 37.71
C ARG A 22 10.30 -6.14 38.77
N ASP A 23 10.70 -7.34 39.18
CA ASP A 23 11.84 -7.56 40.06
C ASP A 23 13.07 -7.79 39.17
N ASP A 24 14.25 -7.36 39.66
CA ASP A 24 15.51 -7.52 38.95
C ASP A 24 15.78 -9.00 38.65
N LEU A 25 16.15 -9.29 37.41
CA LEU A 25 16.62 -10.58 37.02
C LEU A 25 18.14 -10.69 37.27
N ASP A 26 18.58 -11.86 37.73
CA ASP A 26 20.00 -12.11 37.98
C ASP A 26 20.80 -12.12 36.64
N PRO A 27 21.64 -11.12 36.38
CA PRO A 27 22.42 -11.03 35.16
C PRO A 27 23.43 -12.19 34.97
N ALA A 28 23.80 -12.86 36.05
CA ALA A 28 24.72 -13.98 35.98
C ALA A 28 24.11 -15.23 35.29
N GLN A 29 22.80 -15.27 35.12
CA GLN A 29 22.09 -16.34 34.40
C GLN A 29 21.94 -16.04 32.89
N ALA A 30 22.41 -14.90 32.41
CA ALA A 30 22.33 -14.52 31.01
C ALA A 30 23.70 -14.64 30.33
N GLU A 31 23.70 -15.20 29.12
CA GLU A 31 24.86 -15.18 28.24
C GLU A 31 25.24 -13.76 27.78
N ARG A 32 24.22 -12.92 27.62
CA ARG A 32 24.36 -11.52 27.22
C ARG A 32 23.37 -10.64 27.99
N VAL A 33 23.87 -9.55 28.56
CA VAL A 33 23.06 -8.52 29.20
C VAL A 33 23.12 -7.24 28.38
N ILE A 34 21.97 -6.65 28.13
CA ILE A 34 21.83 -5.34 27.47
C ILE A 34 21.27 -4.38 28.53
N ASP A 35 22.05 -3.38 28.91
CA ASP A 35 21.56 -2.30 29.78
C ASP A 35 20.59 -1.41 28.97
N ALA A 36 19.33 -1.47 29.33
CA ALA A 36 18.25 -0.69 28.74
C ALA A 36 17.74 0.43 29.70
N THR A 37 18.53 0.79 30.70
CA THR A 37 18.17 1.84 31.66
C THR A 37 17.82 3.16 30.93
N GLY A 38 16.63 3.70 31.18
CA GLY A 38 16.13 4.90 30.52
C GLY A 38 15.64 4.72 29.07
N LEU A 39 15.68 3.48 28.55
CA LEU A 39 15.18 3.12 27.23
C LEU A 39 13.81 2.45 27.31
N VAL A 40 13.15 2.32 26.16
CA VAL A 40 11.89 1.59 26.04
C VAL A 40 12.11 0.35 25.20
N VAL A 41 11.76 -0.81 25.75
CA VAL A 41 11.67 -2.06 24.99
C VAL A 41 10.25 -2.14 24.39
N ALA A 42 10.16 -2.14 23.08
CA ALA A 42 8.91 -2.22 22.35
C ALA A 42 8.93 -3.40 21.36
N PRO A 43 7.75 -3.91 20.95
CA PRO A 43 7.70 -4.78 19.77
C PRO A 43 8.31 -4.08 18.56
N GLY A 44 8.91 -4.84 17.65
CA GLY A 44 9.35 -4.30 16.37
C GLY A 44 8.19 -3.65 15.62
N PHE A 45 8.47 -2.55 14.94
CA PHE A 45 7.45 -1.83 14.19
C PHE A 45 7.04 -2.61 12.94
N ILE A 46 5.78 -2.46 12.55
CA ILE A 46 5.22 -2.97 11.30
C ILE A 46 4.97 -1.76 10.41
N ASP A 47 5.66 -1.68 9.28
CA ASP A 47 5.39 -0.71 8.24
C ASP A 47 4.29 -1.26 7.33
N ALA A 48 3.09 -0.69 7.41
CA ALA A 48 1.94 -1.16 6.67
C ALA A 48 1.86 -0.62 5.23
N HIS A 49 2.81 0.26 4.84
CA HIS A 49 2.87 0.87 3.53
C HIS A 49 4.32 1.11 3.11
N ALA A 50 4.96 0.11 2.53
CA ALA A 50 6.37 0.16 2.17
C ALA A 50 6.61 -0.07 0.68
N HIS A 51 7.32 0.86 0.03
CA HIS A 51 7.81 0.65 -1.34
C HIS A 51 9.09 -0.19 -1.28
N LEU A 52 8.93 -1.51 -1.46
CA LEU A 52 10.01 -2.50 -1.34
C LEU A 52 10.61 -2.89 -2.70
N ASP A 53 10.49 -2.02 -3.72
CA ASP A 53 10.99 -2.30 -5.07
C ASP A 53 12.46 -2.72 -5.10
N PRO A 54 13.39 -2.09 -4.32
CA PRO A 54 14.80 -2.47 -4.33
C PRO A 54 15.14 -3.63 -3.37
N LEU A 55 14.16 -4.35 -2.81
CA LEU A 55 14.42 -5.34 -1.76
C LEU A 55 15.38 -6.45 -2.19
N LEU A 56 15.28 -6.93 -3.44
CA LEU A 56 16.18 -7.98 -3.94
C LEU A 56 17.60 -7.47 -4.22
N ASP A 57 17.76 -6.18 -4.49
CA ASP A 57 19.07 -5.53 -4.69
C ASP A 57 19.68 -5.10 -3.35
N LEU A 58 18.85 -4.81 -2.35
CA LEU A 58 19.23 -4.35 -1.02
C LEU A 58 18.60 -5.23 0.08
N PRO A 59 18.90 -6.53 0.10
CA PRO A 59 18.20 -7.48 0.96
C PRO A 59 18.35 -7.21 2.47
N GLY A 60 19.40 -6.51 2.89
CA GLY A 60 19.60 -6.10 4.29
C GLY A 60 18.52 -5.15 4.82
N ALA A 61 17.77 -4.47 3.94
CA ALA A 61 16.73 -3.50 4.28
C ALA A 61 17.14 -2.52 5.41
N GLU A 62 18.39 -2.06 5.40
CA GLU A 62 19.01 -1.34 6.53
C GLU A 62 18.24 -0.09 6.95
N SER A 63 17.64 0.63 6.02
CA SER A 63 16.85 1.82 6.32
C SER A 63 15.65 1.53 7.21
N HIS A 64 15.01 0.37 7.03
CA HIS A 64 13.90 -0.10 7.86
C HIS A 64 14.40 -0.67 9.19
N VAL A 65 15.34 -1.62 9.11
CA VAL A 65 15.85 -2.33 10.29
C VAL A 65 16.49 -1.38 11.30
N ARG A 66 17.25 -0.37 10.84
CA ARG A 66 17.88 0.64 11.72
C ARG A 66 16.87 1.57 12.40
N GLN A 67 15.64 1.62 11.94
CA GLN A 67 14.53 2.35 12.58
C GLN A 67 13.63 1.44 13.44
N GLY A 68 14.00 0.16 13.60
CA GLY A 68 13.25 -0.80 14.40
C GLY A 68 12.06 -1.43 13.68
N VAL A 69 11.94 -1.26 12.36
CA VAL A 69 10.95 -1.96 11.55
C VAL A 69 11.40 -3.40 11.38
N THR A 70 10.56 -4.34 11.79
CA THR A 70 10.82 -5.79 11.72
C THR A 70 9.93 -6.52 10.73
N THR A 71 8.89 -5.85 10.25
CA THR A 71 7.95 -6.37 9.26
C THR A 71 7.48 -5.23 8.36
N ALA A 72 7.42 -5.44 7.05
CA ALA A 72 6.90 -4.46 6.11
C ALA A 72 5.93 -5.09 5.11
N LEU A 73 4.87 -4.35 4.76
CA LEU A 73 3.90 -4.71 3.73
C LEU A 73 4.21 -3.93 2.46
N GLY A 74 4.70 -4.65 1.45
CA GLY A 74 5.06 -4.14 0.13
C GLY A 74 3.93 -4.25 -0.89
N GLY A 75 4.19 -3.74 -2.08
CA GLY A 75 3.23 -3.73 -3.17
C GLY A 75 2.08 -2.74 -2.99
N PRO A 76 2.28 -1.55 -2.36
CA PRO A 76 1.23 -0.55 -2.22
C PRO A 76 0.93 0.13 -3.57
N ASP A 77 -0.07 1.00 -3.58
CA ASP A 77 -0.39 1.93 -4.66
C ASP A 77 -0.59 1.27 -6.04
N GLY A 78 -1.09 0.03 -6.02
CA GLY A 78 -1.37 -0.74 -7.23
C GLY A 78 -0.13 -1.33 -7.91
N GLY A 79 1.06 -1.07 -7.38
CA GLY A 79 2.33 -1.67 -7.82
C GLY A 79 2.59 -3.01 -7.14
N GLY A 80 3.61 -3.72 -7.60
CA GLY A 80 4.06 -4.94 -6.95
C GLY A 80 4.67 -5.94 -7.92
N PRO A 81 5.41 -6.92 -7.38
CA PRO A 81 6.02 -7.94 -8.20
C PRO A 81 4.97 -8.90 -8.78
N TRP A 82 5.24 -9.40 -9.98
CA TRP A 82 4.43 -10.40 -10.65
C TRP A 82 5.31 -11.36 -11.45
N PRO A 83 5.14 -12.70 -11.36
CA PRO A 83 4.34 -13.43 -10.35
C PRO A 83 4.90 -13.27 -8.93
N LEU A 84 3.99 -13.22 -7.94
CA LEU A 84 4.39 -12.95 -6.55
C LEU A 84 5.21 -14.10 -5.94
N GLY A 85 4.80 -15.36 -6.20
CA GLY A 85 5.45 -16.53 -5.60
C GLY A 85 6.95 -16.60 -5.91
N SER A 86 7.33 -16.42 -7.18
CA SER A 86 8.74 -16.43 -7.59
C SER A 86 9.56 -15.28 -6.98
N TYR A 87 8.92 -14.14 -6.75
CA TYR A 87 9.57 -13.02 -6.06
C TYR A 87 9.82 -13.35 -4.58
N LEU A 88 8.83 -13.92 -3.89
CA LEU A 88 8.95 -14.34 -2.49
C LEU A 88 10.01 -15.46 -2.31
N ASP A 89 10.06 -16.42 -3.24
CA ASP A 89 11.10 -17.45 -3.25
C ASP A 89 12.51 -16.83 -3.36
N SER A 90 12.64 -15.82 -4.22
CA SER A 90 13.92 -15.09 -4.39
C SER A 90 14.28 -14.33 -3.13
N ALA A 91 13.34 -13.63 -2.50
CA ALA A 91 13.56 -12.91 -1.25
C ALA A 91 13.96 -13.87 -0.11
N GLN A 92 13.31 -15.02 -0.02
CA GLN A 92 13.64 -16.06 0.95
C GLN A 92 15.04 -16.65 0.72
N ALA A 93 15.39 -16.91 -0.54
CA ALA A 93 16.71 -17.44 -0.87
C ALA A 93 17.85 -16.47 -0.56
N LEU A 94 17.62 -15.17 -0.74
CA LEU A 94 18.58 -14.11 -0.39
C LEU A 94 18.72 -13.90 1.12
N GLY A 95 17.69 -14.17 1.90
CA GLY A 95 17.67 -13.91 3.33
C GLY A 95 17.56 -12.42 3.63
N VAL A 96 16.35 -11.86 3.44
CA VAL A 96 16.08 -10.43 3.69
C VAL A 96 16.14 -10.09 5.18
N GLY A 97 16.53 -8.85 5.50
CA GLY A 97 16.81 -8.41 6.87
C GLY A 97 15.59 -8.21 7.77
N MET A 98 14.38 -8.30 7.24
CA MET A 98 13.11 -8.17 7.98
C MET A 98 12.05 -9.10 7.39
N ASN A 99 10.94 -9.30 8.11
CA ASN A 99 9.80 -10.01 7.54
C ASN A 99 9.12 -9.13 6.48
N VAL A 100 8.70 -9.74 5.39
CA VAL A 100 8.00 -9.04 4.31
C VAL A 100 6.72 -9.77 3.95
N ALA A 101 5.70 -8.99 3.63
CA ALA A 101 4.46 -9.42 3.00
C ALA A 101 4.19 -8.51 1.80
N PHE A 102 3.36 -8.95 0.87
CA PHE A 102 3.04 -8.15 -0.32
C PHE A 102 1.54 -8.16 -0.62
N LEU A 103 1.11 -7.10 -1.29
CA LEU A 103 -0.22 -6.98 -1.87
C LEU A 103 -0.15 -7.30 -3.37
N ALA A 104 -1.22 -7.85 -3.91
CA ALA A 104 -1.41 -7.96 -5.35
C ALA A 104 -1.70 -6.55 -5.91
N GLY A 105 -0.87 -6.08 -6.83
CA GLY A 105 -1.01 -4.74 -7.39
C GLY A 105 -1.99 -4.71 -8.56
N HIS A 106 -3.11 -4.00 -8.42
CA HIS A 106 -4.10 -3.81 -9.48
C HIS A 106 -3.49 -3.23 -10.77
N ASN A 107 -2.66 -2.19 -10.64
CA ASN A 107 -2.04 -1.54 -11.81
C ASN A 107 -1.08 -2.49 -12.53
N THR A 108 -0.37 -3.35 -11.79
CA THR A 108 0.47 -4.40 -12.37
C THR A 108 -0.39 -5.41 -13.12
N ILE A 109 -1.42 -5.96 -12.49
CA ILE A 109 -2.34 -6.93 -13.10
C ILE A 109 -3.02 -6.35 -14.35
N ARG A 110 -3.53 -5.12 -14.26
CA ARG A 110 -4.16 -4.44 -15.38
C ARG A 110 -3.19 -4.23 -16.55
N ARG A 111 -1.93 -3.89 -16.24
CA ARG A 111 -0.89 -3.71 -17.26
C ARG A 111 -0.54 -5.00 -17.98
N GLU A 112 -0.50 -6.11 -17.26
CA GLU A 112 -0.26 -7.44 -17.85
C GLU A 112 -1.37 -7.87 -18.82
N VAL A 113 -2.64 -7.56 -18.51
CA VAL A 113 -3.78 -7.99 -19.32
C VAL A 113 -4.12 -6.99 -20.42
N MET A 114 -4.08 -5.70 -20.14
CA MET A 114 -4.60 -4.64 -21.01
C MET A 114 -3.54 -3.62 -21.44
N GLY A 115 -2.31 -3.69 -20.91
CA GLY A 115 -1.32 -2.63 -21.10
C GLY A 115 -1.79 -1.32 -20.47
N THR A 116 -1.64 -0.21 -21.21
CA THR A 116 -2.03 1.13 -20.76
C THR A 116 -3.22 1.66 -21.55
N GLN A 117 -4.17 0.80 -21.89
CA GLN A 117 -5.37 1.19 -22.64
C GLN A 117 -6.35 1.95 -21.75
N ASP A 118 -6.85 3.09 -22.26
CA ASP A 118 -7.86 3.92 -21.59
C ASP A 118 -9.28 3.44 -21.99
N ARG A 119 -9.70 2.33 -21.38
CA ARG A 119 -11.03 1.76 -21.52
C ARG A 119 -11.32 0.76 -20.40
N ALA A 120 -12.58 0.42 -20.19
CA ALA A 120 -12.94 -0.71 -19.34
C ALA A 120 -12.43 -2.04 -19.91
N PRO A 121 -12.18 -3.07 -19.07
CA PRO A 121 -11.89 -4.43 -19.51
C PRO A 121 -13.12 -5.05 -20.20
N THR A 122 -12.88 -5.96 -21.13
CA THR A 122 -13.90 -6.92 -21.56
C THR A 122 -14.15 -7.97 -20.46
N ASP A 123 -15.23 -8.75 -20.58
CA ASP A 123 -15.54 -9.82 -19.62
C ASP A 123 -14.41 -10.87 -19.53
N ASP A 124 -13.77 -11.18 -20.67
CA ASP A 124 -12.62 -12.11 -20.70
C ASP A 124 -11.40 -11.50 -20.00
N GLU A 125 -11.09 -10.22 -20.26
CA GLU A 125 -9.99 -9.53 -19.60
C GLU A 125 -10.23 -9.40 -18.08
N LEU A 126 -11.44 -9.09 -17.67
CA LEU A 126 -11.79 -9.02 -16.23
C LEU A 126 -11.67 -10.40 -15.58
N THR A 127 -12.08 -11.47 -16.29
CA THR A 127 -11.93 -12.85 -15.81
C THR A 127 -10.45 -13.21 -15.64
N LEU A 128 -9.58 -12.82 -16.58
CA LEU A 128 -8.13 -13.01 -16.44
C LEU A 128 -7.57 -12.25 -15.24
N MET A 129 -7.94 -10.98 -15.07
CA MET A 129 -7.47 -10.17 -13.94
C MET A 129 -7.91 -10.76 -12.59
N ARG A 130 -9.16 -11.23 -12.48
CA ARG A 130 -9.66 -11.97 -11.29
C ARG A 130 -8.83 -13.23 -11.02
N GLY A 131 -8.50 -13.99 -12.07
CA GLY A 131 -7.63 -15.16 -11.99
C GLY A 131 -6.23 -14.82 -11.47
N MET A 132 -5.67 -13.70 -11.90
CA MET A 132 -4.36 -13.23 -11.42
C MET A 132 -4.40 -12.80 -9.95
N VAL A 133 -5.46 -12.12 -9.49
CA VAL A 133 -5.63 -11.83 -8.06
C VAL A 133 -5.73 -13.13 -7.25
N ALA A 134 -6.54 -14.09 -7.70
CA ALA A 134 -6.67 -15.39 -7.04
C ALA A 134 -5.32 -16.14 -6.97
N GLN A 135 -4.53 -16.09 -8.04
CA GLN A 135 -3.18 -16.66 -8.06
C GLN A 135 -2.28 -15.97 -7.03
N ALA A 136 -2.23 -14.63 -7.02
CA ALA A 136 -1.42 -13.90 -6.06
C ALA A 136 -1.81 -14.21 -4.61
N MET A 137 -3.12 -14.29 -4.32
CA MET A 137 -3.61 -14.69 -2.99
C MET A 137 -3.16 -16.11 -2.63
N GLY A 138 -3.24 -17.05 -3.57
CA GLY A 138 -2.73 -18.41 -3.41
C GLY A 138 -1.20 -18.50 -3.23
N GLU A 139 -0.46 -17.56 -3.78
CA GLU A 139 1.00 -17.41 -3.63
C GLU A 139 1.41 -16.67 -2.35
N GLY A 140 0.45 -16.20 -1.54
CA GLY A 140 0.68 -15.58 -0.24
C GLY A 140 0.54 -14.06 -0.20
N ALA A 141 -0.14 -13.45 -1.17
CA ALA A 141 -0.52 -12.05 -1.08
C ALA A 141 -1.46 -11.81 0.12
N TRP A 142 -1.33 -10.65 0.74
CA TRP A 142 -2.13 -10.24 1.90
C TRP A 142 -3.39 -9.47 1.51
N GLY A 143 -3.59 -9.25 0.22
CA GLY A 143 -4.74 -8.54 -0.29
C GLY A 143 -4.46 -7.86 -1.62
N LEU A 144 -5.29 -6.88 -1.96
CA LEU A 144 -5.22 -6.09 -3.19
C LEU A 144 -4.81 -4.66 -2.89
N SER A 145 -3.93 -4.08 -3.70
CA SER A 145 -3.65 -2.65 -3.70
C SER A 145 -4.07 -1.98 -5.00
N THR A 146 -4.51 -0.72 -4.92
CA THR A 146 -4.77 0.10 -6.10
C THR A 146 -4.04 1.43 -6.04
N GLY A 147 -3.63 1.95 -7.20
CA GLY A 147 -3.17 3.31 -7.38
C GLY A 147 -4.02 3.99 -8.45
N LEU A 148 -5.20 4.46 -8.04
CA LEU A 148 -6.22 4.95 -8.97
C LEU A 148 -5.88 6.31 -9.59
N ARG A 149 -4.86 6.98 -9.09
CA ARG A 149 -4.29 8.18 -9.71
C ARG A 149 -3.30 7.84 -10.83
N TYR A 150 -2.69 6.66 -10.79
CA TYR A 150 -1.62 6.26 -11.70
C TYR A 150 -2.13 5.43 -12.89
N VAL A 151 -1.46 5.59 -14.05
CA VAL A 151 -1.71 4.75 -15.22
C VAL A 151 -1.12 3.34 -14.99
N PRO A 152 -1.88 2.27 -15.27
CA PRO A 152 -3.21 2.22 -15.88
C PRO A 152 -4.41 2.22 -14.91
N GLY A 153 -4.20 2.24 -13.60
CA GLY A 153 -5.27 2.18 -12.61
C GLY A 153 -6.29 3.32 -12.75
N THR A 154 -5.85 4.49 -13.19
CA THR A 154 -6.72 5.66 -13.40
C THR A 154 -7.83 5.43 -14.45
N TYR A 155 -7.66 4.46 -15.34
CA TYR A 155 -8.65 4.13 -16.38
C TYR A 155 -9.69 3.10 -15.92
N SER A 156 -9.54 2.56 -14.71
CA SER A 156 -10.52 1.65 -14.12
C SER A 156 -11.75 2.40 -13.61
N ASN A 157 -12.87 1.72 -13.57
CA ASN A 157 -14.07 2.13 -12.87
C ASN A 157 -14.21 1.36 -11.54
N VAL A 158 -15.17 1.76 -10.72
CA VAL A 158 -15.45 1.14 -9.43
C VAL A 158 -15.80 -0.35 -9.57
N ASP A 159 -16.58 -0.72 -10.59
CA ASP A 159 -17.04 -2.11 -10.79
C ASP A 159 -15.87 -3.05 -11.04
N GLU A 160 -14.88 -2.63 -11.84
CA GLU A 160 -13.64 -3.38 -12.06
C GLU A 160 -12.90 -3.62 -10.73
N VAL A 161 -12.69 -2.56 -9.94
CA VAL A 161 -11.97 -2.68 -8.68
C VAL A 161 -12.72 -3.54 -7.67
N VAL A 162 -14.05 -3.39 -7.58
CA VAL A 162 -14.89 -4.24 -6.72
C VAL A 162 -14.75 -5.71 -7.10
N ALA A 163 -14.83 -6.03 -8.40
CA ALA A 163 -14.72 -7.41 -8.87
C ALA A 163 -13.38 -8.07 -8.52
N LEU A 164 -12.30 -7.30 -8.44
CA LEU A 164 -10.98 -7.80 -8.01
C LEU A 164 -10.86 -7.85 -6.47
N ALA A 165 -11.42 -6.85 -5.78
CA ALA A 165 -11.43 -6.79 -4.33
C ALA A 165 -12.26 -7.93 -3.71
N GLU A 166 -13.36 -8.36 -4.34
CA GLU A 166 -14.14 -9.54 -3.96
C GLU A 166 -13.27 -10.80 -3.92
N VAL A 167 -12.40 -11.01 -4.92
CA VAL A 167 -11.49 -12.16 -4.96
C VAL A 167 -10.50 -12.13 -3.79
N ALA A 168 -9.98 -10.93 -3.45
CA ALA A 168 -9.10 -10.78 -2.30
C ALA A 168 -9.86 -11.00 -0.99
N SER A 169 -11.10 -10.49 -0.88
CA SER A 169 -11.98 -10.68 0.28
C SER A 169 -12.29 -12.14 0.54
N ASP A 170 -12.68 -12.89 -0.50
CA ASP A 170 -12.96 -14.33 -0.44
C ASP A 170 -11.77 -15.14 0.12
N SER A 171 -10.56 -14.61 -0.04
CA SER A 171 -9.32 -15.19 0.49
C SER A 171 -8.92 -14.63 1.86
N GLY A 172 -9.73 -13.79 2.49
CA GLY A 172 -9.45 -13.15 3.77
C GLY A 172 -8.44 -12.01 3.71
N GLY A 173 -8.21 -11.43 2.52
CA GLY A 173 -7.29 -10.33 2.29
C GLY A 173 -7.82 -8.97 2.68
N ILE A 174 -6.96 -7.95 2.52
CA ILE A 174 -7.28 -6.54 2.72
C ILE A 174 -7.26 -5.78 1.39
N TYR A 175 -7.83 -4.58 1.39
CA TYR A 175 -7.77 -3.64 0.27
C TYR A 175 -7.06 -2.36 0.69
N THR A 176 -6.09 -1.87 -0.09
CA THR A 176 -5.43 -0.59 0.14
C THR A 176 -5.51 0.28 -1.11
N SER A 177 -5.64 1.58 -0.97
CA SER A 177 -5.78 2.45 -2.13
C SER A 177 -5.07 3.78 -1.98
N HIS A 178 -4.14 4.03 -2.90
CA HIS A 178 -3.85 5.39 -3.32
C HIS A 178 -5.07 5.90 -4.08
N LEU A 179 -5.75 6.89 -3.53
CA LEU A 179 -7.02 7.39 -4.07
C LEU A 179 -6.89 7.88 -5.51
N ARG A 180 -8.00 7.88 -6.21
CA ARG A 180 -8.10 8.49 -7.55
C ARG A 180 -7.82 9.98 -7.52
N GLU A 181 -8.23 10.64 -6.44
CA GLU A 181 -8.00 12.06 -6.24
C GLU A 181 -7.77 12.36 -4.76
N GLU A 182 -6.74 13.14 -4.49
CA GLU A 182 -6.35 13.55 -3.14
C GLU A 182 -6.37 15.09 -2.99
N GLY A 183 -6.77 15.79 -4.04
CA GLY A 183 -6.87 17.24 -4.15
C GLY A 183 -8.33 17.72 -4.20
N LEU A 184 -8.71 18.38 -5.28
CA LEU A 184 -10.02 19.05 -5.40
C LEU A 184 -11.23 18.13 -5.24
N ASP A 185 -11.11 16.88 -5.70
CA ASP A 185 -12.15 15.84 -5.60
C ASP A 185 -11.88 14.81 -4.50
N LEU A 186 -11.09 15.17 -3.47
CA LEU A 186 -10.72 14.30 -2.36
C LEU A 186 -11.91 13.53 -1.76
N LEU A 187 -13.03 14.23 -1.52
CA LEU A 187 -14.20 13.60 -0.90
C LEU A 187 -14.82 12.51 -1.79
N ALA A 188 -14.78 12.68 -3.11
CA ALA A 188 -15.21 11.65 -4.05
C ALA A 188 -14.25 10.45 -4.03
N GLY A 189 -12.93 10.69 -3.97
CA GLY A 189 -11.94 9.63 -3.84
C GLY A 189 -12.09 8.81 -2.56
N VAL A 190 -12.34 9.46 -1.43
CA VAL A 190 -12.63 8.78 -0.15
C VAL A 190 -13.94 7.99 -0.23
N SER A 191 -14.99 8.55 -0.84
CA SER A 191 -16.27 7.85 -1.05
C SER A 191 -16.11 6.62 -1.94
N GLU A 192 -15.30 6.70 -3.00
CA GLU A 192 -14.99 5.57 -3.88
C GLU A 192 -14.34 4.40 -3.11
N LEU A 193 -13.35 4.68 -2.25
CA LEU A 193 -12.73 3.65 -1.41
C LEU A 193 -13.77 2.98 -0.49
N MET A 194 -14.63 3.78 0.16
CA MET A 194 -15.66 3.26 1.05
C MET A 194 -16.71 2.41 0.31
N GLU A 195 -17.08 2.82 -0.91
CA GLU A 195 -17.98 2.04 -1.76
C GLU A 195 -17.38 0.70 -2.13
N ILE A 196 -16.09 0.68 -2.53
CA ILE A 196 -15.38 -0.56 -2.84
C ILE A 196 -15.32 -1.47 -1.62
N SER A 197 -14.92 -0.94 -0.45
CA SER A 197 -14.89 -1.68 0.81
C SER A 197 -16.24 -2.34 1.13
N ARG A 198 -17.30 -1.57 1.07
CA ARG A 198 -18.66 -2.04 1.38
C ARG A 198 -19.17 -3.08 0.37
N ARG A 199 -18.94 -2.86 -0.93
CA ARG A 199 -19.43 -3.75 -1.99
C ARG A 199 -18.70 -5.08 -2.02
N ALA A 200 -17.38 -5.05 -1.81
CA ALA A 200 -16.54 -6.25 -1.78
C ALA A 200 -16.47 -6.89 -0.40
N ASP A 201 -17.15 -6.34 0.62
CA ASP A 201 -17.08 -6.80 2.01
C ASP A 201 -15.64 -7.04 2.48
N ILE A 202 -14.78 -6.02 2.28
CA ILE A 202 -13.34 -6.12 2.53
C ILE A 202 -12.87 -5.01 3.47
N ARG A 203 -11.97 -5.36 4.41
CA ARG A 203 -11.25 -4.35 5.18
C ARG A 203 -10.47 -3.44 4.24
N ALA A 204 -10.69 -2.13 4.33
CA ALA A 204 -9.99 -1.15 3.50
C ALA A 204 -9.06 -0.25 4.31
N ILE A 205 -7.96 0.15 3.68
CA ILE A 205 -7.02 1.14 4.22
C ILE A 205 -7.00 2.34 3.27
N LEU A 206 -7.43 3.48 3.79
CA LEU A 206 -7.21 4.79 3.17
C LEU A 206 -5.73 5.13 3.30
N THR A 207 -5.00 4.91 2.24
CA THR A 207 -3.54 4.88 2.25
C THR A 207 -2.94 6.28 2.27
N HIS A 208 -1.86 6.46 3.02
CA HIS A 208 -1.06 7.71 3.13
C HIS A 208 -1.93 8.97 3.09
N HIS A 209 -2.99 8.96 3.92
CA HIS A 209 -4.02 10.00 3.88
C HIS A 209 -3.44 11.40 3.99
N LYS A 210 -3.75 12.21 3.02
CA LYS A 210 -3.34 13.61 2.91
C LYS A 210 -4.36 14.44 2.15
N VAL A 211 -4.23 15.73 2.26
CA VAL A 211 -5.01 16.71 1.49
C VAL A 211 -4.05 17.48 0.61
N VAL A 212 -4.09 17.20 -0.69
CA VAL A 212 -3.23 17.84 -1.68
C VAL A 212 -3.87 19.15 -2.17
N GLY A 213 -3.08 20.20 -2.18
CA GLY A 213 -3.50 21.51 -2.71
C GLY A 213 -4.17 22.41 -1.67
N PHE A 214 -3.71 23.64 -1.65
CA PHE A 214 -4.15 24.69 -0.71
C PHE A 214 -5.68 24.89 -0.63
N PRO A 215 -6.46 24.84 -1.73
CA PRO A 215 -7.91 25.04 -1.66
C PRO A 215 -8.65 24.01 -0.80
N MET A 216 -8.06 22.82 -0.59
CA MET A 216 -8.68 21.72 0.15
C MET A 216 -8.11 21.55 1.56
N TRP A 217 -7.12 22.33 1.96
CA TRP A 217 -6.55 22.22 3.30
C TRP A 217 -7.61 22.41 4.39
N GLY A 218 -7.56 21.56 5.42
CA GLY A 218 -8.57 21.48 6.46
C GLY A 218 -9.62 20.39 6.21
N SER A 219 -9.76 19.88 4.98
CA SER A 219 -10.74 18.82 4.65
C SER A 219 -10.48 17.48 5.34
N SER A 220 -9.32 17.29 5.99
CA SER A 220 -9.02 16.10 6.79
C SER A 220 -10.05 15.86 7.91
N GLU A 221 -10.62 16.90 8.50
CA GLU A 221 -11.70 16.75 9.48
C GLU A 221 -12.93 16.09 8.85
N THR A 222 -13.30 16.51 7.64
CA THR A 222 -14.43 15.95 6.90
C THR A 222 -14.16 14.49 6.50
N THR A 223 -12.96 14.19 5.98
CA THR A 223 -12.63 12.82 5.56
C THR A 223 -12.54 11.87 6.75
N MET A 224 -12.04 12.33 7.91
CA MET A 224 -12.06 11.51 9.12
C MET A 224 -13.49 11.26 9.64
N ALA A 225 -14.37 12.26 9.56
CA ALA A 225 -15.79 12.06 9.89
C ALA A 225 -16.48 11.06 8.93
N MET A 226 -16.08 11.03 7.64
CA MET A 226 -16.54 10.01 6.68
C MET A 226 -16.07 8.62 7.09
N VAL A 227 -14.81 8.46 7.48
CA VAL A 227 -14.25 7.19 7.99
C VAL A 227 -15.01 6.73 9.22
N ASP A 228 -15.23 7.62 10.20
CA ASP A 228 -15.97 7.27 11.41
C ASP A 228 -17.43 6.90 11.11
N SER A 229 -18.06 7.57 10.17
CA SER A 229 -19.42 7.23 9.71
C SER A 229 -19.47 5.84 9.04
N ALA A 230 -18.49 5.52 8.21
CA ALA A 230 -18.38 4.21 7.57
C ALA A 230 -18.19 3.09 8.61
N ARG A 231 -17.33 3.32 9.61
CA ARG A 231 -17.13 2.40 10.73
C ARG A 231 -18.40 2.20 11.56
N ALA A 232 -19.12 3.28 11.84
CA ALA A 232 -20.40 3.21 12.56
C ALA A 232 -21.47 2.44 11.77
N ALA A 233 -21.38 2.45 10.43
CA ALA A 233 -22.23 1.66 9.54
C ALA A 233 -21.77 0.20 9.36
N GLY A 234 -20.67 -0.21 10.00
CA GLY A 234 -20.16 -1.58 9.99
C GLY A 234 -19.04 -1.87 9.00
N SER A 235 -18.55 -0.87 8.24
CA SER A 235 -17.39 -1.04 7.36
C SER A 235 -16.08 -1.03 8.16
N ASP A 236 -15.17 -1.94 7.83
CA ASP A 236 -13.83 -1.99 8.46
C ASP A 236 -12.83 -1.13 7.66
N VAL A 237 -12.81 0.17 7.94
CA VAL A 237 -11.95 1.14 7.26
C VAL A 237 -10.88 1.64 8.23
N LEU A 238 -9.62 1.55 7.81
CA LEU A 238 -8.44 2.06 8.50
C LEU A 238 -7.81 3.19 7.70
N VAL A 239 -6.86 3.89 8.31
CA VAL A 239 -6.10 4.96 7.69
C VAL A 239 -4.64 4.78 8.03
N ASP A 240 -3.74 4.92 7.07
CA ASP A 240 -2.32 5.06 7.32
C ASP A 240 -1.82 6.46 6.95
N GLN A 241 -0.69 6.86 7.50
CA GLN A 241 -0.10 8.16 7.27
C GLN A 241 1.41 8.12 7.50
N TYR A 242 2.16 8.85 6.70
CA TYR A 242 3.59 9.09 6.91
C TYR A 242 3.83 10.37 7.74
N PRO A 243 4.92 10.44 8.51
CA PRO A 243 5.21 11.59 9.40
C PRO A 243 6.02 12.70 8.71
N TYR A 244 5.76 12.99 7.43
CA TYR A 244 6.49 13.98 6.66
C TYR A 244 5.56 15.09 6.16
N THR A 245 6.11 16.29 5.99
CA THR A 245 5.41 17.46 5.45
C THR A 245 5.53 17.59 3.93
N ALA A 246 6.17 16.62 3.28
CA ALA A 246 6.36 16.55 1.85
C ALA A 246 6.01 15.15 1.34
N THR A 247 5.61 15.05 0.09
CA THR A 247 5.33 13.80 -0.61
C THR A 247 6.31 13.60 -1.77
N TYR A 248 6.46 12.36 -2.20
CA TYR A 248 7.30 11.99 -3.34
C TYR A 248 6.50 11.06 -4.26
N THR A 249 6.51 11.37 -5.56
CA THR A 249 5.90 10.53 -6.60
C THR A 249 6.50 10.82 -7.97
N GLY A 250 6.13 10.03 -8.98
CA GLY A 250 6.60 10.24 -10.35
C GLY A 250 6.02 11.50 -10.99
N ILE A 251 6.83 12.25 -11.72
CA ILE A 251 6.43 13.50 -12.39
C ILE A 251 5.24 13.33 -13.35
N SER A 252 5.02 12.12 -13.86
CA SER A 252 3.89 11.82 -14.75
C SER A 252 2.53 12.06 -14.14
N ILE A 253 2.43 12.17 -12.80
CA ILE A 253 1.18 12.50 -12.09
C ILE A 253 0.63 13.88 -12.47
N LEU A 254 1.49 14.79 -12.93
CA LEU A 254 1.12 16.13 -13.36
C LEU A 254 0.46 16.13 -14.75
N LEU A 255 0.64 15.07 -15.53
CA LEU A 255 0.09 14.96 -16.88
C LEU A 255 -1.35 14.45 -16.85
N PRO A 256 -2.20 14.95 -17.76
CA PRO A 256 -3.55 14.42 -17.87
C PRO A 256 -3.50 12.93 -18.27
N PRO A 257 -4.26 12.04 -17.62
CA PRO A 257 -4.17 10.59 -17.84
C PRO A 257 -4.32 10.18 -19.32
N TRP A 258 -5.22 10.83 -20.07
CA TRP A 258 -5.43 10.52 -21.49
C TRP A 258 -4.17 10.71 -22.34
N ALA A 259 -3.25 11.59 -21.92
CA ALA A 259 -2.00 11.80 -22.64
C ALA A 259 -1.06 10.58 -22.57
N LEU A 260 -1.18 9.79 -21.51
CA LEU A 260 -0.34 8.61 -21.23
C LEU A 260 -0.96 7.31 -21.79
N ALA A 261 -2.20 7.35 -22.27
CA ALA A 261 -2.87 6.18 -22.85
C ALA A 261 -2.10 5.61 -24.03
N GLY A 262 -1.89 4.27 -24.04
CA GLY A 262 -1.12 3.57 -25.06
C GLY A 262 0.39 3.58 -24.83
N GLY A 263 0.86 4.09 -23.67
CA GLY A 263 2.26 4.04 -23.23
C GLY A 263 3.17 5.08 -23.89
N ASP A 264 4.48 4.94 -23.65
CA ASP A 264 5.50 5.95 -23.98
C ASP A 264 5.56 6.31 -25.46
N THR A 265 5.43 5.32 -26.34
CA THR A 265 5.44 5.57 -27.79
C THR A 265 4.24 6.42 -28.23
N ALA A 266 3.07 6.17 -27.66
CA ALA A 266 1.88 6.96 -27.96
C ALA A 266 1.97 8.37 -27.37
N PHE A 267 2.53 8.48 -26.16
CA PHE A 267 2.79 9.78 -25.52
C PHE A 267 3.78 10.60 -26.36
N ALA A 268 4.90 10.05 -26.81
CA ALA A 268 5.88 10.74 -27.65
C ALA A 268 5.23 11.29 -28.91
N ARG A 269 4.40 10.49 -29.61
CA ARG A 269 3.65 10.96 -30.80
C ARG A 269 2.71 12.13 -30.50
N ARG A 270 2.06 12.12 -29.33
CA ARG A 270 1.21 13.22 -28.89
C ARG A 270 2.00 14.50 -28.66
N ILE A 271 3.15 14.39 -28.02
CA ILE A 271 4.07 15.53 -27.80
C ILE A 271 4.60 16.10 -29.12
N ASP A 272 4.90 15.24 -30.10
CA ASP A 272 5.36 15.67 -31.42
C ASP A 272 4.26 16.35 -32.25
N THR A 273 2.98 16.16 -31.92
CA THR A 273 1.84 16.79 -32.59
C THR A 273 1.54 18.13 -31.92
N PRO A 274 1.74 19.29 -32.57
CA PRO A 274 1.63 20.60 -31.92
C PRO A 274 0.30 20.84 -31.19
N ALA A 275 -0.84 20.54 -31.83
CA ALA A 275 -2.16 20.75 -31.24
C ALA A 275 -2.39 19.86 -29.99
N LEU A 276 -1.92 18.58 -30.01
CA LEU A 276 -2.03 17.69 -28.85
C LEU A 276 -1.10 18.12 -27.74
N ARG A 277 0.13 18.52 -28.06
CA ARG A 277 1.08 19.06 -27.08
C ARG A 277 0.51 20.30 -26.37
N ASP A 278 -0.14 21.21 -27.10
CA ASP A 278 -0.74 22.42 -26.52
C ASP A 278 -1.94 22.04 -25.62
N SER A 279 -2.74 21.04 -26.00
CA SER A 279 -3.81 20.49 -25.16
C SER A 279 -3.24 19.83 -23.88
N ILE A 280 -2.14 19.08 -23.98
CA ILE A 280 -1.48 18.49 -22.80
C ILE A 280 -0.99 19.61 -21.87
N LYS A 281 -0.29 20.62 -22.38
CA LYS A 281 0.18 21.76 -21.59
C LYS A 281 -0.96 22.49 -20.87
N ALA A 282 -2.08 22.69 -21.57
CA ALA A 282 -3.24 23.36 -21.00
C ALA A 282 -3.93 22.55 -19.89
N ALA A 283 -3.80 21.22 -19.92
CA ALA A 283 -4.38 20.29 -18.95
C ALA A 283 -3.39 19.81 -17.87
N THR A 284 -2.10 20.19 -17.97
CA THR A 284 -1.08 19.87 -16.96
C THR A 284 -1.29 20.75 -15.73
N VAL A 285 -1.31 20.14 -14.57
CA VAL A 285 -1.56 20.79 -13.27
C VAL A 285 -0.32 21.46 -12.72
#